data_97c1dc4c13297ee50a7f50adcaee54e3
#
_entry.id   97c1dc4c13297ee50a7f50adcaee54e3
#
_cell.length_a   1.000
_cell.length_b   1.000
_cell.length_c   1.000
_cell.angle_alpha   90.00
_cell.angle_beta   90.00
_cell.angle_gamma   90.00
#
_symmetry.space_group_name_H-M   'P 1'
#
loop_
_entity.id
_entity.type
_entity.pdbx_description
1 polymer ?
#
loop_
_entity_poly.entity_id
_entity_poly.type
_entity_poly.pdbx_seq_one_letter_code
_entity_poly.pdbx_strand_id
1 'polypeptide(L)'
;MANIIDGKAVSAQVKENIRVETEKLKAQGIEIGLAVVIVGNDPASQVYVRNKEKACETVGFNSYKYALPEETTEQELLALVDKLNNDDKVDGILVQLPLPKHLDDKIIINNIRPDKDVDAFHPVNVGKIMIGDYSFLPCTPAGVMELIKSTGTEIAGKECVVIGRSNIVGKPQAMLLLHQSGTVTICHSKTKDLKAVTSRADILVAAVGRAKMITADYVKQGAVVIDVGMNRDENGKLCGDVDFESVKDKAGYITPVPGGVGPMTIAMLMKNTLTAGKDHHGVK
;
A
#
# COMPACT_ATOMS: atom_id res chain seq x y z
N MET A 1 5.01 13.76 24.16
CA MET A 1 3.95 12.95 23.50
C MET A 1 4.00 13.22 22.01
N ALA A 2 4.03 12.19 21.15
CA ALA A 2 4.11 12.35 19.70
C ALA A 2 2.84 12.98 19.10
N ASN A 3 3.00 13.69 17.98
CA ASN A 3 1.88 14.06 17.11
C ASN A 3 1.35 12.80 16.39
N ILE A 4 0.05 12.57 16.47
CA ILE A 4 -0.57 11.44 15.82
C ILE A 4 -0.78 11.73 14.35
N ILE A 5 -0.30 10.84 13.49
CA ILE A 5 -0.52 10.92 12.04
C ILE A 5 -1.87 10.27 11.73
N ASP A 6 -2.89 11.09 11.51
CA ASP A 6 -4.26 10.60 11.20
C ASP A 6 -4.36 10.14 9.73
N GLY A 7 -4.11 8.86 9.50
CA GLY A 7 -4.19 8.28 8.17
C GLY A 7 -5.61 8.27 7.58
N LYS A 8 -6.65 8.33 8.42
CA LYS A 8 -8.03 8.47 7.93
C LYS A 8 -8.26 9.83 7.32
N ALA A 9 -7.78 10.89 8.00
CA ALA A 9 -7.91 12.27 7.50
C ALA A 9 -7.12 12.46 6.20
N VAL A 10 -5.85 12.00 6.15
CA VAL A 10 -5.01 12.07 4.94
C VAL A 10 -5.65 11.27 3.79
N SER A 11 -6.13 10.05 4.05
CA SER A 11 -6.82 9.21 3.06
C SER A 11 -8.10 9.87 2.52
N ALA A 12 -8.86 10.54 3.37
CA ALA A 12 -10.07 11.26 2.95
C ALA A 12 -9.73 12.40 2.01
N GLN A 13 -8.70 13.19 2.31
CA GLN A 13 -8.24 14.28 1.44
C GLN A 13 -7.76 13.77 0.08
N VAL A 14 -6.98 12.67 0.06
CA VAL A 14 -6.53 12.06 -1.20
C VAL A 14 -7.71 11.59 -2.04
N LYS A 15 -8.68 10.89 -1.44
CA LYS A 15 -9.87 10.42 -2.14
C LYS A 15 -10.73 11.59 -2.66
N GLU A 16 -10.84 12.68 -1.91
CA GLU A 16 -11.56 13.87 -2.38
C GLU A 16 -10.88 14.49 -3.61
N ASN A 17 -9.56 14.59 -3.63
CA ASN A 17 -8.83 15.07 -4.79
C ASN A 17 -9.08 14.17 -6.02
N ILE A 18 -9.07 12.85 -5.83
CA ILE A 18 -9.38 11.87 -6.88
C ILE A 18 -10.81 12.04 -7.38
N ARG A 19 -11.79 12.20 -6.49
CA ARG A 19 -13.20 12.41 -6.84
C ARG A 19 -13.38 13.64 -7.74
N VAL A 20 -12.74 14.75 -7.38
CA VAL A 20 -12.80 15.99 -8.18
C VAL A 20 -12.20 15.79 -9.59
N GLU A 21 -11.08 15.05 -9.70
CA GLU A 21 -10.51 14.74 -11.01
C GLU A 21 -11.39 13.77 -11.81
N THR A 22 -11.96 12.77 -11.15
CA THR A 22 -12.88 11.81 -11.80
C THR A 22 -14.12 12.51 -12.37
N GLU A 23 -14.69 13.49 -11.66
CA GLU A 23 -15.81 14.28 -12.16
C GLU A 23 -15.46 15.07 -13.43
N LYS A 24 -14.25 15.62 -13.49
CA LYS A 24 -13.76 16.31 -14.71
C LYS A 24 -13.62 15.35 -15.89
N LEU A 25 -13.15 14.12 -15.66
CA LEU A 25 -13.04 13.09 -16.69
C LEU A 25 -14.43 12.63 -17.17
N LYS A 26 -15.36 12.41 -16.24
CA LYS A 26 -16.76 12.08 -16.58
C LYS A 26 -17.44 13.13 -17.43
N ALA A 27 -17.19 14.41 -17.17
CA ALA A 27 -17.70 15.50 -17.99
C ALA A 27 -17.17 15.48 -19.43
N GLN A 28 -16.06 14.77 -19.68
CA GLN A 28 -15.46 14.51 -20.99
C GLN A 28 -15.88 13.16 -21.60
N GLY A 29 -16.80 12.42 -20.93
CA GLY A 29 -17.24 11.10 -21.35
C GLY A 29 -16.27 9.96 -20.98
N ILE A 30 -15.31 10.20 -20.10
CA ILE A 30 -14.32 9.21 -19.66
C ILE A 30 -14.75 8.63 -18.32
N GLU A 31 -14.94 7.33 -18.26
CA GLU A 31 -15.24 6.58 -17.05
C GLU A 31 -14.05 5.72 -16.64
N ILE A 32 -13.72 5.71 -15.36
CA ILE A 32 -12.62 4.92 -14.80
C ILE A 32 -13.15 3.64 -14.18
N GLY A 33 -12.54 2.50 -14.51
CA GLY A 33 -12.95 1.17 -14.09
C GLY A 33 -11.89 0.40 -13.31
N LEU A 34 -12.25 -0.15 -12.14
CA LEU A 34 -11.42 -1.05 -11.34
C LEU A 34 -12.05 -2.44 -11.27
N ALA A 35 -11.33 -3.45 -11.72
CA ALA A 35 -11.68 -4.85 -11.50
C ALA A 35 -10.99 -5.39 -10.24
N VAL A 36 -11.78 -5.94 -9.33
CA VAL A 36 -11.29 -6.59 -8.11
C VAL A 36 -11.67 -8.06 -8.15
N VAL A 37 -10.67 -8.93 -8.20
CA VAL A 37 -10.85 -10.38 -8.21
C VAL A 37 -10.53 -10.93 -6.82
N ILE A 38 -11.41 -11.74 -6.27
CA ILE A 38 -11.20 -12.49 -5.03
C ILE A 38 -11.51 -13.97 -5.27
N VAL A 39 -10.63 -14.85 -4.78
CA VAL A 39 -10.81 -16.30 -4.85
C VAL A 39 -10.97 -16.83 -3.45
N GLY A 40 -12.05 -17.59 -3.23
CA GLY A 40 -12.39 -18.13 -1.90
C GLY A 40 -13.09 -17.15 -0.97
N ASN A 41 -13.23 -17.56 0.28
CA ASN A 41 -14.10 -16.90 1.28
C ASN A 41 -13.35 -16.43 2.53
N ASP A 42 -12.05 -16.09 2.41
CA ASP A 42 -11.31 -15.55 3.57
C ASP A 42 -11.99 -14.28 4.11
N PRO A 43 -12.40 -14.28 5.41
CA PRO A 43 -13.16 -13.16 5.97
C PRO A 43 -12.41 -11.83 5.95
N ALA A 44 -11.07 -11.85 6.11
CA ALA A 44 -10.27 -10.63 6.08
C ALA A 44 -10.24 -10.04 4.67
N SER A 45 -10.00 -10.88 3.65
CA SER A 45 -10.03 -10.49 2.23
C SER A 45 -11.39 -9.91 1.82
N GLN A 46 -12.50 -10.51 2.30
CA GLN A 46 -13.84 -9.99 2.03
C GLN A 46 -14.07 -8.58 2.61
N VAL A 47 -13.51 -8.27 3.78
CA VAL A 47 -13.57 -6.91 4.35
C VAL A 47 -12.79 -5.92 3.49
N TYR A 48 -11.59 -6.30 3.03
CA TYR A 48 -10.77 -5.45 2.16
C TYR A 48 -11.46 -5.17 0.82
N VAL A 49 -12.04 -6.19 0.19
CA VAL A 49 -12.77 -6.03 -1.08
C VAL A 49 -13.95 -5.08 -0.90
N ARG A 50 -14.79 -5.25 0.14
CA ARG A 50 -15.90 -4.32 0.42
C ARG A 50 -15.44 -2.88 0.63
N ASN A 51 -14.30 -2.68 1.29
CA ASN A 51 -13.75 -1.33 1.49
C ASN A 51 -13.26 -0.71 0.18
N LYS A 52 -12.74 -1.52 -0.75
CA LYS A 52 -12.33 -1.08 -2.09
C LYS A 52 -13.55 -0.71 -2.95
N GLU A 53 -14.62 -1.52 -2.91
CA GLU A 53 -15.90 -1.19 -3.58
C GLU A 53 -16.46 0.16 -3.10
N LYS A 54 -16.53 0.39 -1.79
CA LYS A 54 -16.95 1.67 -1.21
C LYS A 54 -16.02 2.83 -1.60
N ALA A 55 -14.72 2.58 -1.73
CA ALA A 55 -13.79 3.61 -2.17
C ALA A 55 -14.02 3.98 -3.64
N CYS A 56 -14.29 3.00 -4.52
CA CYS A 56 -14.68 3.26 -5.91
C CYS A 56 -15.94 4.13 -5.98
N GLU A 57 -16.98 3.79 -5.20
CA GLU A 57 -18.21 4.60 -5.09
C GLU A 57 -17.89 6.03 -4.65
N THR A 58 -17.03 6.19 -3.61
CA THR A 58 -16.67 7.50 -3.06
C THR A 58 -15.97 8.38 -4.09
N VAL A 59 -15.08 7.81 -4.91
CA VAL A 59 -14.31 8.57 -5.91
C VAL A 59 -14.98 8.60 -7.29
N GLY A 60 -16.11 7.89 -7.45
CA GLY A 60 -16.89 7.87 -8.67
C GLY A 60 -16.40 6.90 -9.74
N PHE A 61 -15.65 5.86 -9.40
CA PHE A 61 -15.21 4.83 -10.33
C PHE A 61 -16.26 3.74 -10.53
N ASN A 62 -16.24 3.08 -11.68
CA ASN A 62 -16.93 1.82 -11.89
C ASN A 62 -16.17 0.71 -11.18
N SER A 63 -16.87 -0.08 -10.36
CA SER A 63 -16.28 -1.21 -9.63
C SER A 63 -16.81 -2.53 -10.20
N TYR A 64 -15.89 -3.38 -10.67
CA TYR A 64 -16.21 -4.69 -11.23
C TYR A 64 -15.68 -5.78 -10.29
N LYS A 65 -16.55 -6.40 -9.52
CA LYS A 65 -16.19 -7.46 -8.58
C LYS A 65 -16.35 -8.84 -9.21
N TYR A 66 -15.30 -9.64 -9.08
CA TYR A 66 -15.28 -11.05 -9.48
C TYR A 66 -14.97 -11.90 -8.26
N ALA A 67 -16.02 -12.52 -7.69
CA ALA A 67 -15.89 -13.45 -6.60
C ALA A 67 -15.90 -14.89 -7.14
N LEU A 68 -14.75 -15.55 -7.06
CA LEU A 68 -14.55 -16.90 -7.57
C LEU A 68 -14.57 -17.91 -6.42
N PRO A 69 -15.05 -19.16 -6.67
CA PRO A 69 -14.97 -20.24 -5.70
C PRO A 69 -13.53 -20.55 -5.26
N GLU A 70 -13.37 -21.16 -4.08
CA GLU A 70 -12.05 -21.54 -3.58
C GLU A 70 -11.38 -22.59 -4.48
N GLU A 71 -12.17 -23.44 -5.12
CA GLU A 71 -11.74 -24.51 -6.03
C GLU A 71 -11.33 -24.02 -7.41
N THR A 72 -11.45 -22.71 -7.70
CA THR A 72 -11.07 -22.11 -8.98
C THR A 72 -9.67 -22.53 -9.38
N THR A 73 -9.54 -23.08 -10.57
CA THR A 73 -8.24 -23.51 -11.11
C THR A 73 -7.40 -22.32 -11.57
N GLU A 74 -6.09 -22.52 -11.64
CA GLU A 74 -5.18 -21.51 -12.18
C GLU A 74 -5.54 -21.12 -13.62
N GLN A 75 -5.95 -22.07 -14.42
CA GLN A 75 -6.35 -21.83 -15.83
C GLN A 75 -7.61 -20.95 -15.91
N GLU A 76 -8.62 -21.18 -15.07
CA GLU A 76 -9.83 -20.34 -15.03
C GLU A 76 -9.52 -18.92 -14.56
N LEU A 77 -8.66 -18.77 -13.54
CA LEU A 77 -8.25 -17.46 -13.05
C LEU A 77 -7.43 -16.70 -14.10
N LEU A 78 -6.52 -17.37 -14.80
CA LEU A 78 -5.75 -16.78 -15.90
C LEU A 78 -6.66 -16.37 -17.08
N ALA A 79 -7.65 -17.17 -17.41
CA ALA A 79 -8.63 -16.80 -18.45
C ALA A 79 -9.43 -15.54 -18.07
N LEU A 80 -9.78 -15.40 -16.79
CA LEU A 80 -10.42 -14.17 -16.32
C LEU A 80 -9.46 -12.97 -16.41
N VAL A 81 -8.21 -13.13 -15.96
CA VAL A 81 -7.18 -12.06 -16.04
C VAL A 81 -6.98 -11.63 -17.49
N ASP A 82 -6.88 -12.58 -18.44
CA ASP A 82 -6.76 -12.27 -19.87
C ASP A 82 -7.96 -11.48 -20.40
N LYS A 83 -9.17 -11.90 -20.02
CA LYS A 83 -10.39 -11.15 -20.35
C LYS A 83 -10.34 -9.71 -19.83
N LEU A 84 -9.94 -9.52 -18.58
CA LEU A 84 -9.85 -8.18 -17.97
C LEU A 84 -8.72 -7.33 -18.58
N ASN A 85 -7.61 -7.95 -18.96
CA ASN A 85 -6.54 -7.28 -19.69
C ASN A 85 -7.02 -6.68 -21.01
N ASN A 86 -7.97 -7.32 -21.67
CA ASN A 86 -8.50 -6.93 -22.99
C ASN A 86 -9.84 -6.16 -22.88
N ASP A 87 -10.34 -5.87 -21.71
CA ASP A 87 -11.57 -5.10 -21.52
C ASP A 87 -11.24 -3.59 -21.39
N ASP A 88 -11.69 -2.81 -22.38
CA ASP A 88 -11.46 -1.34 -22.42
C ASP A 88 -12.20 -0.59 -21.30
N LYS A 89 -13.14 -1.21 -20.60
CA LYS A 89 -13.82 -0.62 -19.44
C LYS A 89 -13.05 -0.79 -18.14
N VAL A 90 -11.97 -1.58 -18.16
CA VAL A 90 -11.14 -1.90 -16.98
C VAL A 90 -9.80 -1.21 -17.11
N ASP A 91 -9.57 -0.18 -16.33
CA ASP A 91 -8.29 0.54 -16.27
C ASP A 91 -7.32 -0.08 -15.27
N GLY A 92 -7.84 -0.63 -14.19
CA GLY A 92 -7.04 -1.30 -13.18
C GLY A 92 -7.55 -2.70 -12.86
N ILE A 93 -6.61 -3.62 -12.63
CA ILE A 93 -6.89 -4.99 -12.18
C ILE A 93 -6.20 -5.20 -10.84
N LEU A 94 -6.95 -5.70 -9.88
CA LEU A 94 -6.44 -6.14 -8.58
C LEU A 94 -6.90 -7.56 -8.31
N VAL A 95 -5.95 -8.45 -8.08
CA VAL A 95 -6.23 -9.79 -7.55
C VAL A 95 -5.92 -9.81 -6.07
N GLN A 96 -6.95 -10.00 -5.23
CA GLN A 96 -6.82 -9.92 -3.78
C GLN A 96 -5.98 -11.08 -3.23
N LEU A 97 -4.84 -10.75 -2.62
CA LEU A 97 -3.99 -11.70 -1.90
C LEU A 97 -4.42 -11.83 -0.42
N PRO A 98 -4.15 -12.98 0.21
CA PRO A 98 -3.54 -14.17 -0.37
C PRO A 98 -4.52 -14.99 -1.22
N LEU A 99 -4.00 -15.69 -2.22
CA LEU A 99 -4.75 -16.70 -2.97
C LEU A 99 -4.83 -18.03 -2.22
N PRO A 100 -5.78 -18.92 -2.55
CA PRO A 100 -5.76 -20.31 -2.10
C PRO A 100 -4.42 -21.00 -2.44
N LYS A 101 -3.96 -21.92 -1.57
CA LYS A 101 -2.61 -22.51 -1.64
C LYS A 101 -2.27 -23.24 -2.94
N HIS A 102 -3.26 -23.68 -3.71
CA HIS A 102 -3.06 -24.37 -4.98
C HIS A 102 -2.80 -23.43 -6.17
N LEU A 103 -2.95 -22.11 -5.97
CA LEU A 103 -2.68 -21.08 -6.96
C LEU A 103 -1.33 -20.40 -6.67
N ASP A 104 -0.55 -20.13 -7.70
CA ASP A 104 0.71 -19.38 -7.57
C ASP A 104 0.48 -17.89 -7.83
N ASP A 105 0.57 -17.08 -6.75
CA ASP A 105 0.43 -15.63 -6.80
C ASP A 105 1.31 -14.99 -7.89
N LYS A 106 2.52 -15.51 -8.10
CA LYS A 106 3.47 -14.95 -9.07
C LYS A 106 3.02 -15.18 -10.49
N ILE A 107 2.48 -16.36 -10.78
CA ILE A 107 1.95 -16.67 -12.12
C ILE A 107 0.82 -15.70 -12.43
N ILE A 108 -0.11 -15.52 -11.49
CA ILE A 108 -1.26 -14.64 -11.69
C ILE A 108 -0.82 -13.18 -11.87
N ILE A 109 0.03 -12.65 -10.98
CA ILE A 109 0.51 -11.27 -11.06
C ILE A 109 1.26 -11.02 -12.38
N ASN A 110 2.09 -11.95 -12.83
CA ASN A 110 2.86 -11.82 -14.07
C ASN A 110 2.00 -11.83 -15.33
N ASN A 111 0.75 -12.26 -15.26
CA ASN A 111 -0.19 -12.25 -16.38
C ASN A 111 -1.12 -11.02 -16.39
N ILE A 112 -1.10 -10.18 -15.35
CA ILE A 112 -1.76 -8.87 -15.41
C ILE A 112 -0.91 -7.96 -16.30
N ARG A 113 -1.52 -7.22 -17.22
CA ARG A 113 -0.79 -6.22 -18.01
C ARG A 113 -0.17 -5.17 -17.07
N PRO A 114 1.12 -4.81 -17.26
CA PRO A 114 1.79 -3.84 -16.37
C PRO A 114 1.09 -2.48 -16.28
N ASP A 115 0.41 -2.03 -17.34
CA ASP A 115 -0.35 -0.79 -17.39
C ASP A 115 -1.73 -0.88 -16.71
N LYS A 116 -2.17 -2.08 -16.35
CA LYS A 116 -3.39 -2.34 -15.54
C LYS A 116 -3.09 -2.89 -14.14
N ASP A 117 -1.83 -3.18 -13.81
CA ASP A 117 -1.38 -3.64 -12.48
C ASP A 117 -1.33 -2.47 -11.48
N VAL A 118 -2.48 -2.10 -10.96
CA VAL A 118 -2.62 -0.94 -10.07
C VAL A 118 -2.14 -1.18 -8.62
N ASP A 119 -1.76 -2.41 -8.27
CA ASP A 119 -1.01 -2.72 -7.06
C ASP A 119 0.52 -2.57 -7.24
N ALA A 120 0.99 -2.45 -8.49
CA ALA A 120 2.40 -2.33 -8.88
C ALA A 120 3.29 -3.49 -8.39
N PHE A 121 2.77 -4.72 -8.47
CA PHE A 121 3.50 -5.94 -8.07
C PHE A 121 4.12 -6.67 -9.26
N HIS A 122 3.70 -6.36 -10.48
CA HIS A 122 4.28 -6.94 -11.69
C HIS A 122 5.78 -6.60 -11.79
N PRO A 123 6.65 -7.57 -12.17
CA PRO A 123 8.10 -7.35 -12.24
C PRO A 123 8.54 -6.13 -13.07
N VAL A 124 7.81 -5.79 -14.12
CA VAL A 124 8.06 -4.59 -14.92
C VAL A 124 7.86 -3.33 -14.06
N ASN A 125 6.76 -3.22 -13.31
CA ASN A 125 6.49 -2.09 -12.43
C ASN A 125 7.52 -2.01 -11.29
N VAL A 126 7.88 -3.14 -10.70
CA VAL A 126 8.95 -3.22 -9.69
C VAL A 126 10.29 -2.76 -10.26
N GLY A 127 10.63 -3.15 -11.48
CA GLY A 127 11.83 -2.69 -12.18
C GLY A 127 11.83 -1.17 -12.43
N LYS A 128 10.69 -0.64 -12.87
CA LYS A 128 10.49 0.81 -13.04
C LYS A 128 10.67 1.60 -11.74
N ILE A 129 10.17 1.08 -10.62
CA ILE A 129 10.40 1.69 -9.30
C ILE A 129 11.90 1.73 -8.98
N MET A 130 12.62 0.66 -9.26
CA MET A 130 14.06 0.58 -8.97
C MET A 130 14.86 1.67 -9.70
N ILE A 131 14.48 2.00 -10.94
CA ILE A 131 15.19 3.01 -11.78
C ILE A 131 14.56 4.41 -11.70
N GLY A 132 13.43 4.58 -10.98
CA GLY A 132 12.76 5.87 -10.82
C GLY A 132 11.85 6.27 -11.99
N ASP A 133 11.54 5.36 -12.92
CA ASP A 133 10.67 5.56 -14.09
C ASP A 133 9.33 4.83 -13.92
N TYR A 134 8.54 5.24 -12.95
CA TYR A 134 7.30 4.56 -12.57
C TYR A 134 6.06 5.42 -12.81
N SER A 135 4.99 4.79 -13.31
CA SER A 135 3.62 5.34 -13.33
C SER A 135 2.87 4.96 -12.04
N PHE A 136 3.06 3.72 -11.57
CA PHE A 136 2.41 3.20 -10.38
C PHE A 136 3.41 2.91 -9.27
N LEU A 137 2.93 3.05 -8.04
CA LEU A 137 3.68 2.69 -6.82
C LEU A 137 2.86 1.68 -6.02
N PRO A 138 3.50 0.68 -5.39
CA PRO A 138 2.79 -0.20 -4.47
C PRO A 138 2.01 0.62 -3.44
N CYS A 139 0.72 0.28 -3.30
CA CYS A 139 -0.24 1.14 -2.60
C CYS A 139 0.16 1.45 -1.16
N THR A 140 0.67 0.46 -0.42
CA THR A 140 1.09 0.64 0.97
C THR A 140 2.33 1.55 1.09
N PRO A 141 3.44 1.32 0.37
CA PRO A 141 4.58 2.25 0.34
C PRO A 141 4.21 3.67 -0.10
N ALA A 142 3.39 3.81 -1.13
CA ALA A 142 2.91 5.12 -1.56
C ALA A 142 2.14 5.84 -0.45
N GLY A 143 1.29 5.11 0.26
CA GLY A 143 0.55 5.61 1.42
C GLY A 143 1.45 6.05 2.56
N VAL A 144 2.51 5.31 2.84
CA VAL A 144 3.54 5.68 3.85
C VAL A 144 4.22 6.99 3.46
N MET A 145 4.56 7.18 2.17
CA MET A 145 5.16 8.44 1.71
C MET A 145 4.22 9.65 1.88
N GLU A 146 2.93 9.50 1.58
CA GLU A 146 1.94 10.57 1.81
C GLU A 146 1.77 10.88 3.31
N LEU A 147 1.83 9.86 4.19
CA LEU A 147 1.79 10.07 5.64
C LEU A 147 3.02 10.81 6.16
N ILE A 148 4.22 10.47 5.70
CA ILE A 148 5.45 11.19 6.04
C ILE A 148 5.34 12.65 5.57
N LYS A 149 4.92 12.86 4.32
CA LYS A 149 4.72 14.19 3.75
C LYS A 149 3.73 15.03 4.55
N SER A 150 2.67 14.42 5.08
CA SER A 150 1.65 15.12 5.89
C SER A 150 2.19 15.68 7.21
N THR A 151 3.33 15.18 7.69
CA THR A 151 4.00 15.72 8.89
C THR A 151 4.84 16.98 8.61
N GLY A 152 5.03 17.34 7.35
CA GLY A 152 5.98 18.40 6.95
C GLY A 152 7.45 18.00 7.07
N THR A 153 7.75 16.73 7.37
CA THR A 153 9.13 16.26 7.51
C THR A 153 9.79 16.15 6.13
N GLU A 154 10.89 16.85 5.92
CA GLU A 154 11.74 16.69 4.76
C GLU A 154 12.54 15.38 4.89
N ILE A 155 12.52 14.56 3.83
CA ILE A 155 13.20 13.26 3.79
C ILE A 155 14.67 13.40 3.38
N ALA A 156 14.98 14.42 2.55
CA ALA A 156 16.32 14.64 2.03
C ALA A 156 17.36 14.73 3.17
N GLY A 157 18.43 13.94 3.08
CA GLY A 157 19.50 13.88 4.06
C GLY A 157 19.17 13.19 5.38
N LYS A 158 17.96 12.65 5.57
CA LYS A 158 17.56 11.93 6.78
C LYS A 158 18.02 10.49 6.79
N GLU A 159 18.35 9.99 7.99
CA GLU A 159 18.53 8.57 8.25
C GLU A 159 17.17 7.87 8.25
N CYS A 160 16.93 7.06 7.24
CA CYS A 160 15.68 6.31 7.07
C CYS A 160 15.93 4.82 7.30
N VAL A 161 15.18 4.20 8.21
CA VAL A 161 15.28 2.76 8.44
C VAL A 161 13.96 2.10 8.14
N VAL A 162 13.99 1.07 7.30
CA VAL A 162 12.85 0.22 6.99
C VAL A 162 13.07 -1.15 7.61
N ILE A 163 12.23 -1.56 8.54
CA ILE A 163 12.27 -2.90 9.13
C ILE A 163 11.30 -3.79 8.38
N GLY A 164 11.82 -4.64 7.52
CA GLY A 164 11.10 -5.52 6.60
C GLY A 164 11.72 -5.49 5.21
N ARG A 165 11.63 -6.62 4.50
CA ARG A 165 12.22 -6.76 3.14
C ARG A 165 11.30 -7.50 2.17
N SER A 166 10.00 -7.44 2.38
CA SER A 166 9.02 -8.00 1.45
C SER A 166 9.07 -7.29 0.10
N ASN A 167 8.67 -8.00 -0.96
CA ASN A 167 8.62 -7.41 -2.31
C ASN A 167 7.51 -6.36 -2.44
N ILE A 168 6.46 -6.49 -1.62
CA ILE A 168 5.27 -5.64 -1.72
C ILE A 168 5.32 -4.40 -0.80
N VAL A 169 6.19 -4.38 0.23
CA VAL A 169 6.30 -3.25 1.16
C VAL A 169 7.76 -2.84 1.40
N GLY A 170 8.57 -3.69 2.02
CA GLY A 170 9.87 -3.28 2.55
C GLY A 170 10.85 -2.79 1.50
N LYS A 171 11.04 -3.53 0.41
CA LYS A 171 11.92 -3.15 -0.69
C LYS A 171 11.43 -1.89 -1.44
N PRO A 172 10.16 -1.83 -1.90
CA PRO A 172 9.69 -0.63 -2.57
C PRO A 172 9.69 0.59 -1.63
N GLN A 173 9.34 0.43 -0.36
CA GLN A 173 9.42 1.53 0.61
C GLN A 173 10.83 2.12 0.71
N ALA A 174 11.84 1.28 0.74
CA ALA A 174 13.23 1.73 0.77
C ALA A 174 13.60 2.52 -0.48
N MET A 175 13.17 2.06 -1.66
CA MET A 175 13.38 2.77 -2.92
C MET A 175 12.69 4.14 -2.95
N LEU A 176 11.45 4.23 -2.46
CA LEU A 176 10.73 5.50 -2.43
C LEU A 176 11.41 6.52 -1.49
N LEU A 177 11.91 6.09 -0.35
CA LEU A 177 12.69 6.96 0.55
C LEU A 177 14.02 7.38 -0.11
N LEU A 178 14.70 6.48 -0.81
CA LEU A 178 15.93 6.78 -1.56
C LEU A 178 15.65 7.81 -2.67
N HIS A 179 14.56 7.69 -3.42
CA HIS A 179 14.18 8.65 -4.46
C HIS A 179 13.87 10.05 -3.91
N GLN A 180 13.54 10.16 -2.62
CA GLN A 180 13.42 11.43 -1.91
C GLN A 180 14.73 11.87 -1.25
N SER A 181 15.87 11.32 -1.69
CA SER A 181 17.22 11.65 -1.18
C SER A 181 17.44 11.31 0.30
N GLY A 182 16.70 10.35 0.86
CA GLY A 182 16.96 9.79 2.19
C GLY A 182 18.15 8.81 2.17
N THR A 183 18.90 8.74 3.27
CA THR A 183 19.90 7.68 3.49
C THR A 183 19.20 6.46 4.05
N VAL A 184 19.10 5.37 3.30
CA VAL A 184 18.20 4.27 3.63
C VAL A 184 18.94 3.01 4.08
N THR A 185 18.51 2.47 5.21
CA THR A 185 18.92 1.15 5.71
C THR A 185 17.73 0.20 5.75
N ILE A 186 17.86 -0.98 5.13
CA ILE A 186 16.86 -2.06 5.21
C ILE A 186 17.28 -3.05 6.29
N CYS A 187 16.43 -3.26 7.29
CA CYS A 187 16.64 -4.25 8.34
C CYS A 187 15.71 -5.46 8.18
N HIS A 188 16.11 -6.60 8.70
CA HIS A 188 15.36 -7.84 8.62
C HIS A 188 15.75 -8.81 9.74
N SER A 189 15.14 -10.00 9.80
CA SER A 189 15.36 -11.00 10.85
C SER A 189 16.81 -11.50 11.04
N LYS A 190 17.72 -11.16 10.12
CA LYS A 190 19.15 -11.49 10.22
C LYS A 190 20.03 -10.26 10.52
N THR A 191 19.41 -9.08 10.70
CA THR A 191 20.15 -7.87 11.08
C THR A 191 20.70 -8.04 12.50
N LYS A 192 22.01 -7.85 12.65
CA LYS A 192 22.66 -7.85 13.96
C LYS A 192 22.39 -6.52 14.66
N ASP A 193 22.15 -6.57 15.94
CA ASP A 193 21.89 -5.40 16.79
C ASP A 193 20.88 -4.42 16.15
N LEU A 194 19.67 -4.92 15.92
CA LEU A 194 18.61 -4.16 15.29
C LEU A 194 18.32 -2.84 16.03
N LYS A 195 18.40 -2.84 17.35
CA LYS A 195 18.18 -1.63 18.19
C LYS A 195 19.18 -0.54 17.87
N ALA A 196 20.48 -0.87 17.78
CA ALA A 196 21.50 0.10 17.43
C ALA A 196 21.31 0.73 16.06
N VAL A 197 20.80 -0.05 15.09
CA VAL A 197 20.50 0.49 13.76
C VAL A 197 19.27 1.39 13.79
N THR A 198 18.20 0.95 14.41
CA THR A 198 16.90 1.66 14.34
C THR A 198 16.85 2.90 15.24
N SER A 199 17.55 2.88 16.40
CA SER A 199 17.56 4.00 17.34
C SER A 199 18.24 5.27 16.83
N ARG A 200 18.89 5.24 15.67
CA ARG A 200 19.46 6.43 15.01
C ARG A 200 18.55 7.00 13.90
N ALA A 201 17.48 6.30 13.54
CA ALA A 201 16.62 6.67 12.44
C ALA A 201 15.80 7.94 12.71
N ASP A 202 15.88 8.93 11.82
CA ASP A 202 14.98 10.09 11.81
C ASP A 202 13.58 9.67 11.35
N ILE A 203 13.52 8.70 10.42
CA ILE A 203 12.28 8.11 9.89
C ILE A 203 12.38 6.60 10.03
N LEU A 204 11.48 6.01 10.79
CA LEU A 204 11.41 4.56 11.03
C LEU A 204 10.12 4.01 10.44
N VAL A 205 10.22 3.06 9.51
CA VAL A 205 9.08 2.33 8.95
C VAL A 205 9.13 0.88 9.44
N ALA A 206 8.15 0.46 10.21
CA ALA A 206 8.02 -0.90 10.73
C ALA A 206 7.05 -1.71 9.86
N ALA A 207 7.56 -2.79 9.24
CA ALA A 207 6.81 -3.70 8.36
C ALA A 207 7.29 -5.16 8.56
N VAL A 208 7.20 -5.65 9.80
CA VAL A 208 7.73 -6.95 10.23
C VAL A 208 6.66 -8.02 10.42
N GLY A 209 5.38 -7.63 10.58
CA GLY A 209 4.27 -8.53 10.83
C GLY A 209 4.35 -9.22 12.21
N ARG A 210 4.84 -8.51 13.22
CA ARG A 210 4.96 -8.99 14.60
C ARG A 210 4.40 -7.97 15.57
N ALA A 211 3.34 -8.34 16.27
CA ALA A 211 2.64 -7.49 17.22
C ALA A 211 3.59 -6.86 18.26
N LYS A 212 3.59 -5.53 18.34
CA LYS A 212 4.28 -4.73 19.37
C LYS A 212 5.79 -5.04 19.54
N MET A 213 6.44 -5.53 18.48
CA MET A 213 7.86 -5.87 18.53
C MET A 213 8.75 -4.63 18.72
N ILE A 214 8.35 -3.50 18.18
CA ILE A 214 9.15 -2.27 18.17
C ILE A 214 8.76 -1.41 19.38
N THR A 215 9.60 -1.43 20.38
CA THR A 215 9.44 -0.66 21.64
C THR A 215 10.25 0.65 21.62
N ALA A 216 10.16 1.47 22.66
CA ALA A 216 10.83 2.76 22.73
C ALA A 216 12.35 2.70 22.49
N ASP A 217 13.02 1.64 22.89
CA ASP A 217 14.47 1.48 22.69
C ASP A 217 14.90 1.25 21.24
N TYR A 218 13.97 0.97 20.35
CA TYR A 218 14.23 0.93 18.89
C TYR A 218 14.12 2.29 18.22
N VAL A 219 13.65 3.33 18.91
CA VAL A 219 13.24 4.60 18.31
C VAL A 219 14.17 5.73 18.76
N LYS A 220 14.59 6.60 17.83
CA LYS A 220 15.28 7.84 18.13
C LYS A 220 14.30 8.86 18.74
N GLN A 221 14.77 9.67 19.66
CA GLN A 221 13.97 10.78 20.18
C GLN A 221 13.57 11.74 19.06
N GLY A 222 12.28 12.03 18.94
CA GLY A 222 11.75 12.94 17.93
C GLY A 222 11.56 12.33 16.53
N ALA A 223 11.79 11.03 16.34
CA ALA A 223 11.63 10.36 15.05
C ALA A 223 10.19 10.36 14.53
N VAL A 224 10.05 10.28 13.19
CA VAL A 224 8.79 9.93 12.53
C VAL A 224 8.69 8.40 12.49
N VAL A 225 7.66 7.83 13.09
CA VAL A 225 7.44 6.39 13.19
C VAL A 225 6.19 6.00 12.41
N ILE A 226 6.36 5.21 11.37
CA ILE A 226 5.27 4.69 10.54
C ILE A 226 5.12 3.19 10.79
N ASP A 227 4.00 2.81 11.34
CA ASP A 227 3.65 1.41 11.60
C ASP A 227 2.77 0.86 10.48
N VAL A 228 3.35 -0.04 9.69
CA VAL A 228 2.65 -0.75 8.59
C VAL A 228 2.01 -2.05 9.08
N GLY A 229 2.38 -2.50 10.28
CA GLY A 229 1.93 -3.76 10.85
C GLY A 229 0.41 -3.81 11.01
N MET A 230 -0.16 -4.96 10.71
CA MET A 230 -1.56 -5.26 10.98
C MET A 230 -1.65 -6.64 11.61
N ASN A 231 -1.62 -6.65 12.93
CA ASN A 231 -1.61 -7.86 13.75
C ASN A 231 -2.85 -7.90 14.66
N ARG A 232 -3.03 -9.02 15.35
CA ARG A 232 -3.92 -9.12 16.49
C ARG A 232 -3.09 -9.42 17.74
N ASP A 233 -3.38 -8.73 18.82
CA ASP A 233 -2.78 -9.02 20.12
C ASP A 233 -3.42 -10.27 20.76
N GLU A 234 -2.96 -10.64 21.93
CA GLU A 234 -3.44 -11.79 22.71
C GLU A 234 -4.95 -11.75 23.01
N ASN A 235 -5.56 -10.57 22.99
CA ASN A 235 -7.00 -10.37 23.20
C ASN A 235 -7.77 -10.31 21.86
N GLY A 236 -7.12 -10.56 20.72
CA GLY A 236 -7.71 -10.48 19.39
C GLY A 236 -7.91 -9.06 18.87
N LYS A 237 -7.47 -8.02 19.61
CA LYS A 237 -7.57 -6.61 19.20
C LYS A 237 -6.51 -6.28 18.14
N LEU A 238 -6.90 -5.49 17.14
CA LEU A 238 -5.96 -5.01 16.10
C LEU A 238 -4.87 -4.15 16.73
N CYS A 239 -3.63 -4.45 16.37
CA CYS A 239 -2.44 -3.69 16.77
C CYS A 239 -1.41 -3.72 15.64
N GLY A 240 -0.41 -2.84 15.73
CA GLY A 240 0.70 -2.77 14.79
C GLY A 240 1.93 -3.58 15.20
N ASP A 241 3.00 -3.34 14.47
CA ASP A 241 4.34 -3.85 14.79
C ASP A 241 5.00 -3.03 15.91
N VAL A 242 4.55 -1.79 16.11
CA VAL A 242 5.06 -0.85 17.10
C VAL A 242 4.25 -0.96 18.39
N ASP A 243 4.91 -1.03 19.52
CA ASP A 243 4.29 -0.82 20.83
C ASP A 243 3.98 0.67 21.01
N PHE A 244 2.80 1.06 20.54
CA PHE A 244 2.35 2.45 20.49
C PHE A 244 2.48 3.15 21.83
N GLU A 245 2.09 2.50 22.91
CA GLU A 245 2.10 3.10 24.25
C GLU A 245 3.51 3.42 24.72
N SER A 246 4.48 2.55 24.46
CA SER A 246 5.88 2.77 24.82
C SER A 246 6.57 3.82 23.95
N VAL A 247 6.18 3.93 22.66
CA VAL A 247 6.84 4.77 21.66
C VAL A 247 6.29 6.18 21.59
N LYS A 248 5.02 6.40 21.91
CA LYS A 248 4.33 7.70 21.76
C LYS A 248 4.98 8.88 22.51
N ASP A 249 5.72 8.62 23.59
CA ASP A 249 6.39 9.67 24.35
C ASP A 249 7.80 9.96 23.83
N LYS A 250 8.33 9.11 22.96
CA LYS A 250 9.67 9.25 22.38
C LYS A 250 9.66 9.75 20.94
N ALA A 251 8.72 9.29 20.14
CA ALA A 251 8.55 9.74 18.76
C ALA A 251 8.13 11.22 18.68
N GLY A 252 8.46 11.88 17.58
CA GLY A 252 7.91 13.19 17.20
C GLY A 252 6.56 13.05 16.53
N TYR A 253 6.44 12.05 15.66
CA TYR A 253 5.22 11.67 14.96
C TYR A 253 5.06 10.14 14.96
N ILE A 254 3.82 9.66 15.05
CA ILE A 254 3.53 8.23 15.05
C ILE A 254 2.18 7.94 14.39
N THR A 255 2.10 6.87 13.60
CA THR A 255 0.82 6.37 13.09
C THR A 255 0.14 5.45 14.11
N PRO A 256 -1.18 5.54 14.30
CA PRO A 256 -1.94 4.57 15.08
C PRO A 256 -2.27 3.32 14.26
N VAL A 257 -2.49 2.20 14.93
CA VAL A 257 -3.08 0.99 14.34
C VAL A 257 -4.28 0.55 15.17
N PRO A 258 -5.50 0.54 14.61
CA PRO A 258 -5.87 0.92 13.25
C PRO A 258 -5.94 2.45 13.03
N GLY A 259 -5.98 2.86 11.78
CA GLY A 259 -6.25 4.25 11.39
C GLY A 259 -5.05 5.03 10.83
N GLY A 260 -3.86 4.41 10.78
CA GLY A 260 -2.68 4.96 10.12
C GLY A 260 -2.57 4.52 8.65
N VAL A 261 -1.71 3.55 8.37
CA VAL A 261 -1.37 3.12 6.99
C VAL A 261 -2.53 2.44 6.25
N GLY A 262 -3.34 1.63 6.93
CA GLY A 262 -4.41 0.85 6.27
C GLY A 262 -5.37 1.68 5.39
N PRO A 263 -5.93 2.81 5.87
CA PRO A 263 -6.76 3.68 5.03
C PRO A 263 -6.04 4.22 3.80
N MET A 264 -4.73 4.48 3.90
CA MET A 264 -3.92 5.01 2.80
C MET A 264 -3.72 4.01 1.68
N THR A 265 -3.57 2.71 1.98
CA THR A 265 -3.43 1.66 0.95
C THR A 265 -4.60 1.71 -0.04
N ILE A 266 -5.82 1.88 0.46
CA ILE A 266 -7.01 1.98 -0.39
C ILE A 266 -7.03 3.30 -1.19
N ALA A 267 -6.64 4.42 -0.58
CA ALA A 267 -6.59 5.70 -1.27
C ALA A 267 -5.55 5.69 -2.41
N MET A 268 -4.39 5.04 -2.19
CA MET A 268 -3.36 4.92 -3.22
C MET A 268 -3.77 3.97 -4.35
N LEU A 269 -4.55 2.92 -4.05
CA LEU A 269 -5.15 2.09 -5.09
C LEU A 269 -6.06 2.92 -6.01
N MET A 270 -6.90 3.78 -5.45
CA MET A 270 -7.72 4.69 -6.26
C MET A 270 -6.86 5.67 -7.08
N LYS A 271 -5.76 6.17 -6.49
CA LYS A 271 -4.82 7.05 -7.21
C LYS A 271 -4.16 6.35 -8.40
N ASN A 272 -3.66 5.12 -8.20
CA ASN A 272 -3.08 4.32 -9.28
C ASN A 272 -4.12 4.01 -10.38
N THR A 273 -5.35 3.67 -10.01
CA THR A 273 -6.43 3.40 -10.96
C THR A 273 -6.79 4.65 -11.76
N LEU A 274 -6.84 5.83 -11.13
CA LEU A 274 -7.02 7.10 -11.83
C LEU A 274 -5.89 7.35 -12.83
N THR A 275 -4.64 7.12 -12.42
CA THR A 275 -3.46 7.27 -13.29
C THR A 275 -3.56 6.33 -14.50
N ALA A 276 -3.88 5.04 -14.27
CA ALA A 276 -4.08 4.08 -15.34
C ALA A 276 -5.16 4.53 -16.34
N GLY A 277 -6.32 4.96 -15.84
CA GLY A 277 -7.38 5.45 -16.70
C GLY A 277 -6.99 6.70 -17.49
N LYS A 278 -6.30 7.66 -16.87
CA LYS A 278 -5.78 8.84 -17.59
C LYS A 278 -4.81 8.42 -18.70
N ASP A 279 -3.89 7.52 -18.43
CA ASP A 279 -2.91 7.02 -19.40
C ASP A 279 -3.61 6.29 -20.57
N HIS A 280 -4.60 5.42 -20.28
CA HIS A 280 -5.35 4.68 -21.31
C HIS A 280 -6.18 5.60 -22.22
N HIS A 281 -6.72 6.69 -21.68
CA HIS A 281 -7.50 7.67 -22.42
C HIS A 281 -6.68 8.84 -22.98
N GLY A 282 -5.34 8.82 -22.83
CA GLY A 282 -4.43 9.86 -23.34
C GLY A 282 -4.60 11.22 -22.67
N VAL A 283 -5.10 11.28 -21.44
CA VAL A 283 -5.28 12.50 -20.65
C VAL A 283 -4.05 12.75 -19.79
N LYS A 284 -3.49 13.94 -19.88
CA LYS A 284 -2.32 14.36 -19.08
C LYS A 284 -2.72 14.99 -17.74
#